data_1f384c58ef01ceebead94a83acc8c651
#
_entry.id   1f384c58ef01ceebead94a83acc8c651
#
_cell.length_a   1.000
_cell.length_b   1.000
_cell.length_c   1.000
_cell.angle_alpha   90.00
_cell.angle_beta   90.00
_cell.angle_gamma   90.00
#
_symmetry.space_group_name_H-M   'P 1'
#
loop_
_entity.id
_entity.type
_entity.pdbx_description
1 polymer ?
#
loop_
_entity_poly.entity_id
_entity_poly.type
_entity_poly.pdbx_seq_one_letter_code
_entity_poly.pdbx_strand_id
1 'polypeptide(L)'
;VFRVIDEMRAEGITVCEFAAGKKRRSSITTKLLAKRDTVATHIFDKLRFRIVVKSRDDLINALIYIMRNLLPFNFVMPGQSENGIITIDDVTRVFGVEPSFLKSFWGDAGVLVKEQKELATHENEFSGPGYRCVNFVAEIPLRLDDMGVEASPAIGAVETEIQLVDAMTEKANSRGENSHERYKSRQRVHV
;
A
#
# COMPACT_ATOMS: atom_id res chain seq x y z
N VAL A 1 -10.39 10.23 3.87
CA VAL A 1 -10.21 9.18 2.84
C VAL A 1 -11.50 8.97 2.05
N PHE A 2 -12.68 8.77 2.67
CA PHE A 2 -13.94 8.53 1.94
C PHE A 2 -14.22 9.64 0.91
N ARG A 3 -14.14 10.91 1.32
CA ARG A 3 -14.32 12.05 0.40
C ARG A 3 -13.38 11.98 -0.81
N VAL A 4 -12.13 11.61 -0.59
CA VAL A 4 -11.12 11.47 -1.66
C VAL A 4 -11.50 10.38 -2.66
N ILE A 5 -12.11 9.28 -2.20
CA ILE A 5 -12.60 8.22 -3.10
C ILE A 5 -13.74 8.73 -3.99
N ASP A 6 -14.65 9.53 -3.46
CA ASP A 6 -15.75 10.10 -4.24
C ASP A 6 -15.25 11.16 -5.23
N GLU A 7 -14.28 11.97 -4.83
CA GLU A 7 -13.59 12.92 -5.71
C GLU A 7 -12.83 12.22 -6.85
N MET A 8 -12.11 11.11 -6.55
CA MET A 8 -11.44 10.29 -7.57
C MET A 8 -12.44 9.78 -8.62
N ARG A 9 -13.60 9.32 -8.18
CA ARG A 9 -14.67 8.87 -9.08
C ARG A 9 -15.20 10.01 -9.96
N ALA A 10 -15.35 11.20 -9.38
CA ALA A 10 -15.79 12.40 -10.11
C ALA A 10 -14.76 12.83 -11.17
N GLU A 11 -13.48 12.58 -10.97
CA GLU A 11 -12.41 12.83 -11.95
C GLU A 11 -12.21 11.68 -12.95
N GLY A 12 -13.11 10.71 -12.98
CA GLY A 12 -13.12 9.64 -13.98
C GLY A 12 -12.27 8.43 -13.64
N ILE A 13 -11.68 8.36 -12.43
CA ILE A 13 -10.95 7.18 -11.95
C ILE A 13 -11.97 6.13 -11.52
N THR A 14 -11.97 4.98 -12.19
CA THR A 14 -12.95 3.92 -11.88
C THR A 14 -12.53 3.11 -10.67
N VAL A 15 -13.03 3.50 -9.48
CA VAL A 15 -12.84 2.75 -8.24
C VAL A 15 -13.93 1.69 -8.12
N CYS A 16 -13.56 0.41 -8.27
CA CYS A 16 -14.44 -0.75 -8.20
C CYS A 16 -14.81 -1.10 -6.76
N GLU A 17 -13.82 -1.06 -5.85
CA GLU A 17 -14.01 -1.41 -4.44
C GLU A 17 -13.15 -0.51 -3.56
N PHE A 18 -13.69 -0.15 -2.42
CA PHE A 18 -12.97 0.53 -1.35
C PHE A 18 -13.28 -0.13 -0.01
N ALA A 19 -12.25 -0.59 0.66
CA ALA A 19 -12.36 -1.18 1.98
C ALA A 19 -11.48 -0.43 2.99
N ALA A 20 -12.05 -0.10 4.12
CA ALA A 20 -11.33 0.44 5.28
C ALA A 20 -11.37 -0.59 6.40
N GLY A 21 -10.23 -0.85 7.01
CA GLY A 21 -10.13 -1.85 8.07
C GLY A 21 -9.20 -1.42 9.20
N LYS A 22 -9.62 -1.76 10.42
CA LYS A 22 -8.78 -1.71 11.60
C LYS A 22 -8.38 -3.14 11.98
N LYS A 23 -7.10 -3.39 12.15
CA LYS A 23 -6.62 -4.72 12.56
C LYS A 23 -7.15 -5.08 13.95
N ARG A 24 -7.71 -6.29 14.09
CA ARG A 24 -8.18 -6.78 15.38
C ARG A 24 -7.00 -7.07 16.30
N ARG A 25 -7.16 -6.84 17.61
CA ARG A 25 -6.12 -7.11 18.62
C ARG A 25 -5.55 -8.53 18.53
N SER A 26 -6.41 -9.54 18.34
CA SER A 26 -5.99 -10.94 18.14
C SER A 26 -5.04 -11.12 16.95
N SER A 27 -5.30 -10.43 15.82
CA SER A 27 -4.41 -10.49 14.65
C SER A 27 -3.08 -9.77 14.89
N ILE A 28 -3.07 -8.73 15.73
CA ILE A 28 -1.83 -8.06 16.16
C ILE A 28 -1.02 -9.00 17.05
N THR A 29 -1.66 -9.66 18.01
CA THR A 29 -1.01 -10.65 18.90
C THR A 29 -0.41 -11.80 18.09
N THR A 30 -1.15 -12.37 17.13
CA THR A 30 -0.65 -13.43 16.25
C THR A 30 0.59 -12.98 15.47
N LYS A 31 0.59 -11.74 14.94
CA LYS A 31 1.74 -11.19 14.20
C LYS A 31 2.97 -10.98 15.09
N LEU A 32 2.77 -10.54 16.33
CA LEU A 32 3.84 -10.40 17.31
C LEU A 32 4.45 -11.74 17.72
N LEU A 33 3.63 -12.77 17.86
CA LEU A 33 4.09 -14.11 18.19
C LEU A 33 4.80 -14.80 17.00
N ALA A 34 4.34 -14.56 15.78
CA ALA A 34 4.92 -15.16 14.58
C ALA A 34 6.27 -14.54 14.18
N LYS A 35 6.52 -13.28 14.51
CA LYS A 35 7.77 -12.57 14.19
C LYS A 35 8.56 -12.30 15.47
N ARG A 36 9.62 -13.08 15.73
CA ARG A 36 10.43 -13.03 16.96
C ARG A 36 11.05 -11.66 17.25
N ASP A 37 11.37 -10.89 16.21
CA ASP A 37 12.07 -9.60 16.33
C ASP A 37 11.13 -8.38 16.13
N THR A 38 9.81 -8.58 16.12
CA THR A 38 8.86 -7.48 15.88
C THR A 38 8.33 -6.93 17.20
N VAL A 39 8.68 -5.68 17.50
CA VAL A 39 8.11 -4.92 18.61
C VAL A 39 6.73 -4.38 18.20
N ALA A 40 5.84 -4.20 19.17
CA ALA A 40 4.46 -3.72 18.92
C ALA A 40 4.40 -2.35 18.19
N THR A 41 5.45 -1.54 18.35
CA THR A 41 5.63 -0.26 17.63
C THR A 41 5.87 -0.44 16.14
N HIS A 42 6.39 -1.58 15.68
CA HIS A 42 6.67 -1.88 14.27
C HIS A 42 5.50 -2.55 13.54
N ILE A 43 4.30 -2.53 14.12
CA ILE A 43 3.09 -2.99 13.44
C ILE A 43 2.40 -1.80 12.81
N PHE A 44 2.82 -1.45 11.60
CA PHE A 44 2.33 -0.29 10.85
C PHE A 44 0.93 -0.49 10.24
N ASP A 45 0.46 -1.72 10.08
CA ASP A 45 -0.81 -2.05 9.46
C ASP A 45 -2.02 -2.08 10.44
N LYS A 46 -2.00 -1.21 11.47
CA LYS A 46 -3.11 -1.07 12.42
C LYS A 46 -4.37 -0.50 11.76
N LEU A 47 -4.19 0.46 10.87
CA LEU A 47 -5.22 1.03 10.02
C LEU A 47 -4.85 0.75 8.57
N ARG A 48 -5.81 0.25 7.78
CA ARG A 48 -5.59 -0.11 6.38
C ARG A 48 -6.72 0.40 5.51
N PHE A 49 -6.34 0.96 4.36
CA PHE A 49 -7.25 1.25 3.27
C PHE A 49 -6.85 0.43 2.05
N ARG A 50 -7.81 -0.28 1.48
CA ARG A 50 -7.64 -1.04 0.25
C ARG A 50 -8.52 -0.44 -0.84
N ILE A 51 -7.93 -0.15 -1.97
CA ILE A 51 -8.56 0.48 -3.11
C ILE A 51 -8.37 -0.44 -4.32
N VAL A 52 -9.46 -0.92 -4.88
CA VAL A 52 -9.47 -1.71 -6.12
C VAL A 52 -9.97 -0.82 -7.25
N VAL A 53 -9.14 -0.62 -8.26
CA VAL A 53 -9.49 0.16 -9.45
C VAL A 53 -9.68 -0.76 -10.65
N LYS A 54 -10.33 -0.26 -11.71
CA LYS A 54 -10.69 -1.06 -12.88
C LYS A 54 -9.49 -1.49 -13.70
N SER A 55 -8.55 -0.58 -13.94
CA SER A 55 -7.41 -0.77 -14.84
C SER A 55 -6.08 -0.35 -14.21
N ARG A 56 -4.97 -0.68 -14.86
CA ARG A 56 -3.63 -0.19 -14.45
C ARG A 56 -3.47 1.31 -14.63
N ASP A 57 -4.11 1.88 -15.66
CA ASP A 57 -4.09 3.32 -15.88
C ASP A 57 -4.84 4.03 -14.75
N ASP A 58 -6.01 3.50 -14.33
CA ASP A 58 -6.72 3.98 -13.16
C ASP A 58 -5.86 3.84 -11.87
N LEU A 59 -5.04 2.80 -11.76
CA LEU A 59 -4.18 2.58 -10.60
C LEU A 59 -3.10 3.67 -10.48
N ILE A 60 -2.47 4.04 -11.59
CA ILE A 60 -1.48 5.13 -11.61
C ILE A 60 -2.17 6.46 -11.30
N ASN A 61 -3.30 6.74 -11.95
CA ASN A 61 -4.06 7.96 -11.72
C ASN A 61 -4.54 8.06 -10.26
N ALA A 62 -5.00 6.94 -9.67
CA ALA A 62 -5.38 6.87 -8.27
C ALA A 62 -4.20 7.15 -7.32
N LEU A 63 -3.03 6.58 -7.60
CA LEU A 63 -1.82 6.83 -6.83
C LEU A 63 -1.44 8.32 -6.86
N ILE A 64 -1.42 8.93 -8.05
CA ILE A 64 -1.14 10.36 -8.23
C ILE A 64 -2.16 11.21 -7.47
N TYR A 65 -3.45 10.86 -7.59
CA TYR A 65 -4.51 11.59 -6.93
C TYR A 65 -4.36 11.58 -5.40
N ILE A 66 -4.06 10.39 -4.84
CA ILE A 66 -3.82 10.22 -3.41
C ILE A 66 -2.62 11.07 -2.96
N MET A 67 -1.51 11.02 -3.72
CA MET A 67 -0.30 11.78 -3.37
C MET A 67 -0.49 13.29 -3.46
N ARG A 68 -1.39 13.76 -4.31
CA ARG A 68 -1.68 15.19 -4.45
C ARG A 68 -2.68 15.72 -3.44
N ASN A 69 -3.71 14.94 -3.11
CA ASN A 69 -4.90 15.45 -2.43
C ASN A 69 -5.11 14.88 -1.02
N LEU A 70 -4.54 13.72 -0.72
CA LEU A 70 -4.70 13.09 0.60
C LEU A 70 -3.40 13.04 1.37
N LEU A 71 -2.32 12.63 0.72
CA LEU A 71 -1.11 12.21 1.39
C LEU A 71 0.13 12.58 0.58
N PRO A 72 0.67 13.78 0.77
CA PRO A 72 1.93 14.17 0.14
C PRO A 72 3.03 13.13 0.38
N PHE A 73 3.87 12.92 -0.62
CA PHE A 73 4.90 11.86 -0.63
C PHE A 73 5.82 11.89 0.60
N ASN A 74 6.08 13.07 1.16
CA ASN A 74 6.91 13.25 2.36
C ASN A 74 6.33 12.63 3.64
N PHE A 75 5.05 12.23 3.64
CA PHE A 75 4.45 11.48 4.75
C PHE A 75 4.58 9.96 4.58
N VAL A 76 5.04 9.48 3.43
CA VAL A 76 5.29 8.06 3.20
C VAL A 76 6.52 7.64 4.00
N MET A 77 6.39 6.59 4.78
CA MET A 77 7.47 6.06 5.62
C MET A 77 8.55 5.41 4.77
N PRO A 78 9.82 5.82 4.88
CA PRO A 78 10.92 5.21 4.14
C PRO A 78 11.02 3.70 4.38
N GLY A 79 11.27 2.94 3.32
CA GLY A 79 11.40 1.48 3.40
C GLY A 79 10.10 0.71 3.65
N GLN A 80 8.95 1.40 3.72
CA GLN A 80 7.64 0.78 3.94
C GLN A 80 6.76 0.86 2.69
N SER A 81 7.37 0.81 1.50
CA SER A 81 6.67 0.83 0.22
C SER A 81 7.06 -0.37 -0.63
N GLU A 82 6.08 -0.95 -1.29
CA GLU A 82 6.24 -2.07 -2.20
C GLU A 82 5.45 -1.83 -3.48
N ASN A 83 6.08 -2.06 -4.63
CA ASN A 83 5.43 -2.00 -5.93
C ASN A 83 5.57 -3.34 -6.65
N GLY A 84 4.52 -4.13 -6.64
CA GLY A 84 4.44 -5.40 -7.35
C GLY A 84 3.67 -5.35 -8.67
N ILE A 85 3.16 -4.18 -9.09
CA ILE A 85 2.22 -4.08 -10.22
C ILE A 85 2.70 -3.10 -11.30
N ILE A 86 3.04 -1.86 -10.92
CA ILE A 86 3.32 -0.77 -11.86
C ILE A 86 4.66 -1.00 -12.52
N THR A 87 4.68 -1.00 -13.84
CA THR A 87 5.89 -1.12 -14.67
C THR A 87 6.26 0.23 -15.26
N ILE A 88 7.48 0.35 -15.79
CA ILE A 88 7.92 1.54 -16.53
C ILE A 88 7.04 1.77 -17.75
N ASP A 89 6.63 0.70 -18.46
CA ASP A 89 5.76 0.81 -19.62
C ASP A 89 4.38 1.37 -19.25
N ASP A 90 3.87 1.02 -18.07
CA ASP A 90 2.62 1.61 -17.57
C ASP A 90 2.78 3.11 -17.31
N VAL A 91 3.89 3.53 -16.74
CA VAL A 91 4.20 4.94 -16.49
C VAL A 91 4.38 5.71 -17.81
N THR A 92 5.15 5.17 -18.76
CA THR A 92 5.33 5.79 -20.08
C THR A 92 4.02 5.97 -20.82
N ARG A 93 3.15 4.98 -20.76
CA ARG A 93 1.83 5.03 -21.41
C ARG A 93 0.95 6.12 -20.81
N VAL A 94 0.85 6.20 -19.48
CA VAL A 94 -0.03 7.16 -18.80
C VAL A 94 0.46 8.60 -18.93
N PHE A 95 1.77 8.81 -18.86
CA PHE A 95 2.34 10.16 -18.94
C PHE A 95 2.76 10.59 -20.34
N GLY A 96 2.73 9.70 -21.34
CA GLY A 96 3.23 9.98 -22.69
C GLY A 96 4.72 10.32 -22.73
N VAL A 97 5.51 9.79 -21.77
CA VAL A 97 6.93 10.07 -21.64
C VAL A 97 7.73 8.99 -22.36
N GLU A 98 8.74 9.38 -23.15
CA GLU A 98 9.62 8.42 -23.83
C GLU A 98 10.39 7.54 -22.81
N PRO A 99 10.47 6.21 -23.05
CA PRO A 99 11.19 5.30 -22.16
C PRO A 99 12.66 5.68 -21.96
N SER A 100 13.29 6.26 -22.97
CA SER A 100 14.66 6.75 -22.91
C SER A 100 14.85 7.87 -21.88
N PHE A 101 13.86 8.74 -21.75
CA PHE A 101 13.87 9.82 -20.76
C PHE A 101 13.83 9.25 -19.34
N LEU A 102 12.95 8.27 -19.08
CA LEU A 102 12.87 7.63 -17.77
C LEU A 102 14.16 6.87 -17.43
N LYS A 103 14.77 6.18 -18.41
CA LYS A 103 16.06 5.51 -18.24
C LYS A 103 17.19 6.47 -17.88
N SER A 104 17.18 7.70 -18.41
CA SER A 104 18.20 8.70 -18.07
C SER A 104 18.14 9.16 -16.62
N PHE A 105 16.97 9.11 -15.99
CA PHE A 105 16.78 9.47 -14.56
C PHE A 105 17.02 8.30 -13.61
N TRP A 106 16.61 7.10 -13.99
CA TRP A 106 16.61 5.93 -13.09
C TRP A 106 17.61 4.83 -13.49
N GLY A 107 18.44 5.08 -14.51
CA GLY A 107 19.37 4.06 -15.03
C GLY A 107 18.63 2.93 -15.77
N ASP A 108 19.33 1.85 -16.04
CA ASP A 108 18.69 0.67 -16.61
C ASP A 108 17.67 0.12 -15.61
N ALA A 109 16.42 -0.02 -16.04
CA ALA A 109 15.30 -0.50 -15.21
C ALA A 109 15.57 -1.85 -14.51
N GLY A 110 16.56 -2.61 -14.99
CA GLY A 110 17.07 -3.80 -14.32
C GLY A 110 17.76 -3.52 -12.98
N VAL A 111 18.28 -2.33 -12.76
CA VAL A 111 18.94 -1.92 -11.50
C VAL A 111 17.90 -1.61 -10.44
N LEU A 112 16.84 -0.86 -10.79
CA LEU A 112 15.75 -0.54 -9.85
C LEU A 112 15.02 -1.80 -9.34
N VAL A 113 14.84 -2.80 -10.20
CA VAL A 113 14.24 -4.08 -9.81
C VAL A 113 15.20 -4.91 -8.94
N LYS A 114 16.52 -4.80 -9.15
CA LYS A 114 17.52 -5.47 -8.30
C LYS A 114 17.67 -4.79 -6.94
N GLU A 115 17.74 -3.46 -6.90
CA GLU A 115 17.80 -2.71 -5.63
C GLU A 115 16.51 -2.85 -4.82
N GLN A 116 15.33 -2.89 -5.47
CA GLN A 116 14.09 -3.20 -4.77
C GLN A 116 14.07 -4.63 -4.21
N LYS A 117 14.69 -5.62 -4.88
CA LYS A 117 14.83 -6.96 -4.31
C LYS A 117 15.81 -7.03 -3.13
N GLU A 118 16.86 -6.22 -3.14
CA GLU A 118 17.83 -6.14 -2.04
C GLU A 118 17.33 -5.28 -0.88
N LEU A 119 16.55 -4.23 -1.17
CA LEU A 119 15.88 -3.37 -0.16
C LEU A 119 14.56 -3.96 0.36
N ALA A 120 13.93 -4.88 -0.37
CA ALA A 120 12.76 -5.62 0.06
C ALA A 120 13.10 -6.70 1.11
N THR A 121 13.85 -6.31 2.15
CA THR A 121 14.13 -7.14 3.33
C THR A 121 12.87 -7.41 4.17
N HIS A 122 11.71 -6.98 3.69
CA HIS A 122 10.41 -7.21 4.33
C HIS A 122 9.38 -7.83 3.37
N GLU A 123 9.82 -8.76 2.50
CA GLU A 123 8.84 -9.65 1.88
C GLU A 123 8.00 -10.24 3.02
N ASN A 124 6.69 -10.06 2.94
CA ASN A 124 5.81 -10.65 3.94
C ASN A 124 5.83 -12.17 3.73
N GLU A 125 6.66 -12.87 4.53
CA GLU A 125 6.91 -14.32 4.46
C GLU A 125 5.64 -15.17 4.33
N PHE A 126 4.51 -14.61 4.75
CA PHE A 126 3.21 -15.27 4.71
C PHE A 126 2.41 -14.96 3.44
N SER A 127 2.84 -13.99 2.62
CA SER A 127 2.21 -13.73 1.32
C SER A 127 2.48 -14.89 0.35
N GLY A 128 1.50 -15.21 -0.49
CA GLY A 128 1.73 -16.19 -1.56
C GLY A 128 2.72 -15.64 -2.60
N PRO A 129 3.46 -16.51 -3.29
CA PRO A 129 4.54 -16.10 -4.19
C PRO A 129 4.07 -15.28 -5.41
N GLY A 130 2.77 -15.25 -5.67
CA GLY A 130 2.16 -14.46 -6.75
C GLY A 130 1.30 -13.30 -6.27
N TYR A 131 1.28 -12.98 -4.96
CA TYR A 131 0.53 -11.84 -4.45
C TYR A 131 1.17 -10.54 -4.90
N ARG A 132 0.39 -9.63 -5.50
CA ARG A 132 0.87 -8.36 -6.02
C ARG A 132 -0.06 -7.22 -5.64
N CYS A 133 0.52 -6.13 -5.17
CA CYS A 133 -0.17 -4.86 -4.96
C CYS A 133 0.84 -3.71 -5.02
N VAL A 134 0.35 -2.50 -5.07
CA VAL A 134 1.11 -1.32 -4.64
C VAL A 134 0.74 -1.07 -3.20
N ASN A 135 1.72 -1.13 -2.31
CA ASN A 135 1.54 -0.98 -0.88
C ASN A 135 2.49 0.07 -0.33
N PHE A 136 2.02 0.93 0.53
CA PHE A 136 2.85 1.86 1.28
C PHE A 136 2.22 2.22 2.61
N VAL A 137 3.07 2.52 3.58
CA VAL A 137 2.67 3.03 4.89
C VAL A 137 2.97 4.51 4.96
N ALA A 138 2.04 5.26 5.50
CA ALA A 138 2.21 6.68 5.68
C ALA A 138 1.70 7.15 7.04
N GLU A 139 2.30 8.23 7.54
CA GLU A 139 1.85 8.92 8.73
C GLU A 139 0.83 9.99 8.35
N ILE A 140 -0.45 9.74 8.67
CA ILE A 140 -1.52 10.71 8.41
C ILE A 140 -1.65 11.63 9.62
N PRO A 141 -1.40 12.95 9.48
CA PRO A 141 -1.59 13.89 10.55
C PRO A 141 -3.08 14.04 10.88
N LEU A 142 -3.40 14.02 12.16
CA LEU A 142 -4.75 14.21 12.69
C LEU A 142 -4.76 15.35 13.70
N ARG A 143 -5.77 16.19 13.65
CA ARG A 143 -6.04 17.16 14.70
C ARG A 143 -6.70 16.46 15.88
N LEU A 144 -6.07 16.52 17.04
CA LEU A 144 -6.57 15.89 18.26
C LEU A 144 -7.76 16.65 18.85
N ASP A 145 -7.83 17.96 18.59
CA ASP A 145 -8.97 18.81 18.99
C ASP A 145 -10.29 18.28 18.38
N ASP A 146 -10.25 17.84 17.11
CA ASP A 146 -11.43 17.29 16.41
C ASP A 146 -11.90 15.95 17.02
N MET A 147 -11.05 15.33 17.87
CA MET A 147 -11.33 14.07 18.56
C MET A 147 -11.70 14.28 20.03
N GLY A 148 -11.80 15.52 20.51
CA GLY A 148 -12.09 15.84 21.90
C GLY A 148 -10.95 15.51 22.87
N VAL A 149 -9.73 15.42 22.38
CA VAL A 149 -8.53 15.15 23.18
C VAL A 149 -7.80 16.45 23.42
N GLU A 150 -7.79 16.91 24.67
CA GLU A 150 -6.95 18.04 25.09
C GLU A 150 -5.50 17.55 25.20
N ALA A 151 -4.70 17.86 24.21
CA ALA A 151 -3.28 17.49 24.15
C ALA A 151 -2.43 18.64 23.59
N SER A 152 -1.20 18.70 24.04
CA SER A 152 -0.19 19.59 23.46
C SER A 152 1.02 18.74 23.02
N PRO A 153 1.35 18.69 21.72
CA PRO A 153 0.72 19.42 20.63
C PRO A 153 -0.67 18.87 20.23
N ALA A 154 -1.53 19.74 19.69
CA ALA A 154 -2.89 19.38 19.23
C ALA A 154 -2.90 18.56 17.92
N ILE A 155 -1.75 18.09 17.44
CA ILE A 155 -1.57 17.29 16.23
C ILE A 155 -0.94 15.95 16.62
N GLY A 156 -1.60 14.88 16.27
CA GLY A 156 -1.09 13.51 16.31
C GLY A 156 -0.86 12.97 14.90
N ALA A 157 -0.20 11.82 14.79
CA ALA A 157 -0.07 11.08 13.55
C ALA A 157 -0.60 9.67 13.70
N VAL A 158 -1.19 9.14 12.63
CA VAL A 158 -1.65 7.74 12.55
C VAL A 158 -0.98 7.05 11.39
N GLU A 159 -0.24 6.01 11.71
CA GLU A 159 0.33 5.10 10.73
C GLU A 159 -0.78 4.34 10.01
N THR A 160 -0.78 4.45 8.70
CA THR A 160 -1.85 3.93 7.85
C THR A 160 -1.26 3.22 6.65
N GLU A 161 -1.64 1.97 6.46
CA GLU A 161 -1.29 1.19 5.27
C GLU A 161 -2.31 1.49 4.16
N ILE A 162 -1.81 1.83 2.98
CA ILE A 162 -2.63 2.03 1.78
C ILE A 162 -2.23 0.97 0.75
N GLN A 163 -3.21 0.20 0.30
CA GLN A 163 -3.06 -0.81 -0.74
C GLN A 163 -3.86 -0.43 -1.97
N LEU A 164 -3.19 -0.40 -3.11
CA LEU A 164 -3.79 -0.16 -4.43
C LEU A 164 -3.61 -1.40 -5.30
N VAL A 165 -4.66 -1.80 -5.98
CA VAL A 165 -4.64 -2.95 -6.89
C VAL A 165 -5.63 -2.76 -8.02
N ASP A 166 -5.32 -3.24 -9.22
CA ASP A 166 -6.29 -3.31 -10.31
C ASP A 166 -7.17 -4.56 -10.20
N ALA A 167 -8.36 -4.52 -10.78
CA ALA A 167 -9.37 -5.58 -10.66
C ALA A 167 -8.89 -6.94 -11.21
N MET A 168 -8.01 -6.97 -12.21
CA MET A 168 -7.47 -8.21 -12.76
C MET A 168 -6.49 -8.84 -11.78
N THR A 169 -5.58 -8.05 -11.23
CA THR A 169 -4.62 -8.47 -10.21
C THR A 169 -5.34 -8.89 -8.92
N GLU A 170 -6.40 -8.16 -8.50
CA GLU A 170 -7.21 -8.53 -7.33
C GLU A 170 -7.85 -9.91 -7.51
N LYS A 171 -8.40 -10.19 -8.70
CA LYS A 171 -8.96 -11.50 -9.02
C LYS A 171 -7.90 -12.61 -8.99
N ALA A 172 -6.65 -12.32 -9.36
CA ALA A 172 -5.55 -13.25 -9.24
C ALA A 172 -5.11 -13.45 -7.78
N ASN A 173 -5.03 -12.37 -7.00
CA ASN A 173 -4.68 -12.39 -5.58
C ASN A 173 -5.69 -13.18 -4.73
N SER A 174 -6.96 -13.19 -5.11
CA SER A 174 -8.01 -13.91 -4.37
C SER A 174 -8.04 -15.42 -4.64
N ARG A 175 -7.21 -15.94 -5.56
CA ARG A 175 -7.21 -17.35 -5.98
C ARG A 175 -5.99 -18.12 -5.47
N GLY A 176 -6.17 -19.43 -5.26
CA GLY A 176 -5.09 -20.38 -4.99
C GLY A 176 -4.24 -20.05 -3.76
N GLU A 177 -2.92 -20.14 -3.90
CA GLU A 177 -1.94 -19.90 -2.82
C GLU A 177 -1.92 -18.47 -2.28
N ASN A 178 -2.41 -17.50 -3.05
CA ASN A 178 -2.46 -16.10 -2.68
C ASN A 178 -3.71 -15.74 -1.85
N SER A 179 -4.66 -16.68 -1.70
CA SER A 179 -5.92 -16.41 -0.98
C SER A 179 -5.68 -16.05 0.49
N HIS A 180 -6.54 -15.18 1.01
CA HIS A 180 -6.46 -14.72 2.41
C HIS A 180 -6.57 -15.87 3.43
N GLU A 181 -7.27 -16.94 3.11
CA GLU A 181 -7.36 -18.15 3.94
C GLU A 181 -6.02 -18.87 4.04
N ARG A 182 -5.31 -19.03 2.92
CA ARG A 182 -3.97 -19.62 2.89
C ARG A 182 -2.92 -18.74 3.61
N TYR A 183 -3.03 -17.43 3.46
CA TYR A 183 -2.23 -16.48 4.23
C TYR A 183 -2.40 -16.69 5.73
N LYS A 184 -3.64 -16.75 6.21
CA LYS A 184 -3.93 -16.99 7.64
C LYS A 184 -3.46 -18.37 8.11
N SER A 185 -3.57 -19.39 7.27
CA SER A 185 -3.09 -20.74 7.60
C SER A 185 -1.57 -20.73 7.78
N ARG A 186 -0.81 -20.10 6.88
CA ARG A 186 0.65 -19.96 7.02
C ARG A 186 1.05 -19.23 8.31
N GLN A 187 0.38 -18.15 8.66
CA GLN A 187 0.65 -17.45 9.92
C GLN A 187 0.41 -18.32 11.15
N ARG A 188 -0.60 -19.20 11.14
CA ARG A 188 -0.94 -20.07 12.29
C ARG A 188 0.04 -21.22 12.49
N VAL A 189 0.69 -21.68 11.44
CA VAL A 189 1.68 -22.77 11.52
C VAL A 189 2.98 -22.29 12.18
N HIS A 190 3.25 -20.98 12.19
CA HIS A 190 4.47 -20.37 12.75
C HIS A 190 4.27 -19.82 14.17
N VAL A 191 3.09 -20.00 14.76
CA VAL A 191 2.74 -19.65 16.17
C VAL A 191 2.65 -20.92 17.01
#